data_f8022c73366c1b060c7da796a8dda423
#
_entry.id   f8022c73366c1b060c7da796a8dda423
#
_cell.length_a   1.000
_cell.length_b   1.000
_cell.length_c   1.000
_cell.angle_alpha   90.00
_cell.angle_beta   90.00
_cell.angle_gamma   90.00
#
_symmetry.space_group_name_H-M   'P 1'
#
loop_
_entity.id
_entity.type
_entity.pdbx_description
1 polymer ?
#
loop_
_entity_poly.entity_id
_entity_poly.type
_entity_poly.pdbx_seq_one_letter_code
_entity_poly.pdbx_strand_id
1 'polypeptide(L)'
;LLVLRYQIKKICKTIMKKNNPNLSDEQKLILFDEGTEPPGSSELNNEKREGSYHCANCGVKLFDSKTKYESGSGWPSFYESLPDVFETKTDHLIGYARTEYHCKNCDAHHGHIFEDGPQPTGKRYCNNGICLVFKLKI
;
A
#
# COMPACT_ATOMS: atom_id res chain seq x y z
N LEU A 1 1.91 -20.69 22.57
CA LEU A 1 2.19 -21.55 21.41
C LEU A 1 1.67 -20.97 20.10
N LEU A 2 0.43 -20.48 20.07
CA LEU A 2 -0.15 -19.87 18.86
C LEU A 2 0.57 -18.57 18.47
N VAL A 3 0.91 -17.73 19.44
CA VAL A 3 1.63 -16.48 19.22
C VAL A 3 3.01 -16.74 18.66
N LEU A 4 3.70 -17.74 19.20
CA LEU A 4 5.04 -18.14 18.75
C LEU A 4 5.00 -18.66 17.31
N ARG A 5 3.99 -19.48 16.97
CA ARG A 5 3.80 -19.98 15.59
C ARG A 5 3.53 -18.87 14.60
N TYR A 6 2.72 -17.89 15.00
CA TYR A 6 2.43 -16.72 14.18
C TYR A 6 3.70 -15.88 13.90
N GLN A 7 4.49 -15.63 14.95
CA GLN A 7 5.75 -14.90 14.83
C GLN A 7 6.76 -15.63 13.96
N ILE A 8 6.86 -16.95 14.10
CA ILE A 8 7.75 -17.78 13.26
C ILE A 8 7.31 -17.72 11.80
N LYS A 9 6.02 -17.84 11.51
CA LYS A 9 5.49 -17.70 10.15
C LYS A 9 5.79 -16.32 9.56
N LYS A 10 5.64 -15.26 10.35
CA LYS A 10 5.94 -13.89 9.93
C LYS A 10 7.43 -13.73 9.62
N ILE A 11 8.29 -14.24 10.46
CA ILE A 11 9.74 -14.21 10.27
C ILE A 11 10.14 -15.01 9.03
N CYS A 12 9.61 -16.23 8.87
CA CYS A 12 9.87 -17.06 7.68
C CYS A 12 9.39 -16.39 6.41
N LYS A 13 8.21 -15.77 6.43
CA LYS A 13 7.66 -15.04 5.29
C LYS A 13 8.57 -13.86 4.91
N THR A 14 9.10 -13.14 5.90
CA THR A 14 10.03 -12.02 5.70
C THR A 14 11.39 -12.49 5.17
N ILE A 15 11.92 -13.58 5.70
CA ILE A 15 13.22 -14.14 5.29
C ILE A 15 13.15 -14.74 3.90
N MET A 16 12.07 -15.45 3.57
CA MET A 16 11.91 -16.15 2.30
C MET A 16 11.55 -15.22 1.14
N LYS A 17 11.03 -14.03 1.41
CA LYS A 17 10.69 -13.04 0.38
C LYS A 17 11.82 -12.06 0.21
N LYS A 18 12.26 -11.95 -1.05
CA LYS A 18 13.39 -11.10 -1.41
C LYS A 18 12.96 -9.63 -1.33
N ASN A 19 13.46 -8.91 -0.32
CA ASN A 19 13.24 -7.48 -0.20
C ASN A 19 14.11 -6.71 -1.19
N ASN A 20 13.61 -5.57 -1.65
CA ASN A 20 14.36 -4.69 -2.52
C ASN A 20 15.53 -4.07 -1.73
N PRO A 21 16.80 -4.32 -2.13
CA PRO A 21 17.96 -3.77 -1.41
C PRO A 21 18.15 -2.27 -1.61
N ASN A 22 17.45 -1.67 -2.56
CA ASN A 22 17.61 -0.26 -2.91
C ASN A 22 16.58 0.67 -2.26
N LEU A 23 15.81 0.17 -1.29
CA LEU A 23 14.83 0.99 -0.57
C LEU A 23 15.53 2.05 0.29
N SER A 24 14.97 3.26 0.31
CA SER A 24 15.42 4.31 1.24
C SER A 24 15.00 3.97 2.67
N ASP A 25 15.60 4.64 3.65
CA ASP A 25 15.21 4.47 5.05
C ASP A 25 13.75 4.88 5.29
N GLU A 26 13.29 5.93 4.60
CA GLU A 26 11.90 6.38 4.67
C GLU A 26 10.95 5.32 4.11
N GLN A 27 11.28 4.70 2.98
CA GLN A 27 10.49 3.60 2.42
C GLN A 27 10.41 2.43 3.39
N LYS A 28 11.53 2.04 4.00
CA LYS A 28 11.56 0.94 4.97
C LYS A 28 10.70 1.22 6.19
N LEU A 29 10.72 2.45 6.69
CA LEU A 29 9.91 2.85 7.84
C LEU A 29 8.42 2.64 7.57
N ILE A 30 7.96 2.98 6.38
CA ILE A 30 6.54 2.87 6.02
C ILE A 30 6.19 1.44 5.63
N LEU A 31 6.98 0.81 4.75
CA LEU A 31 6.70 -0.54 4.26
C LEU A 31 6.78 -1.61 5.35
N PHE A 32 7.71 -1.47 6.30
CA PHE A 32 8.00 -2.53 7.28
C PHE A 32 7.60 -2.17 8.71
N ASP A 33 7.57 -0.90 9.06
CA ASP A 33 7.25 -0.44 10.42
C ASP A 33 5.91 0.30 10.51
N GLU A 34 5.07 0.17 9.47
CA GLU A 34 3.72 0.74 9.42
C GLU A 34 3.67 2.27 9.62
N GLY A 35 4.69 2.96 9.15
CA GLY A 35 4.71 4.42 9.15
C GLY A 35 3.76 5.03 8.12
N THR A 36 3.64 6.34 8.14
CA THR A 36 2.81 7.09 7.19
C THR A 36 3.61 8.28 6.66
N GLU A 37 3.60 8.46 5.34
CA GLU A 37 4.25 9.64 4.75
C GLU A 37 3.43 10.90 5.05
N PRO A 38 4.07 12.09 5.12
CA PRO A 38 3.32 13.33 5.29
C PRO A 38 2.35 13.58 4.13
N PRO A 39 1.16 14.16 4.40
CA PRO A 39 0.22 14.49 3.33
C PRO A 39 0.86 15.46 2.33
N GLY A 40 0.60 15.25 1.05
CA GLY A 40 1.12 16.10 -0.03
C GLY A 40 2.57 15.86 -0.40
N SER A 41 3.25 14.91 0.23
CA SER A 41 4.69 14.69 0.01
C SER A 41 5.01 13.88 -1.26
N SER A 42 4.08 13.09 -1.77
CA SER A 42 4.34 12.22 -2.92
C SER A 42 4.04 12.92 -4.24
N GLU A 43 4.96 12.82 -5.19
CA GLU A 43 4.74 13.26 -6.57
C GLU A 43 3.62 12.48 -7.25
N LEU A 44 3.34 11.25 -6.79
CA LEU A 44 2.29 10.42 -7.35
C LEU A 44 0.88 10.97 -7.07
N ASN A 45 0.72 11.92 -6.15
CA ASN A 45 -0.54 12.62 -5.98
C ASN A 45 -1.04 13.24 -7.28
N ASN A 46 -0.12 13.76 -8.08
CA ASN A 46 -0.42 14.47 -9.33
C ASN A 46 -0.20 13.64 -10.58
N GLU A 47 0.09 12.35 -10.43
CA GLU A 47 0.33 11.47 -11.58
C GLU A 47 -0.98 11.15 -12.28
N LYS A 48 -1.10 11.53 -13.56
CA LYS A 48 -2.31 11.36 -14.36
C LYS A 48 -2.12 10.56 -15.65
N ARG A 49 -0.88 10.18 -15.95
CA ARG A 49 -0.58 9.39 -17.14
C ARG A 49 -1.10 7.96 -16.99
N GLU A 50 -1.37 7.31 -18.13
CA GLU A 50 -1.74 5.91 -18.14
C GLU A 50 -0.54 5.04 -17.75
N GLY A 51 -0.79 4.07 -16.89
CA GLY A 51 0.24 3.15 -16.45
C GLY A 51 -0.23 2.28 -15.29
N SER A 52 0.71 1.80 -14.54
CA SER A 52 0.45 0.90 -13.42
C SER A 52 1.30 1.26 -12.21
N TYR A 53 0.79 0.89 -11.04
CA TYR A 53 1.43 1.17 -9.75
C TYR A 53 1.83 -0.14 -9.11
N HIS A 54 3.11 -0.25 -8.75
CA HIS A 54 3.73 -1.48 -8.26
C HIS A 54 4.25 -1.30 -6.85
N CYS A 55 4.30 -2.40 -6.10
CA CYS A 55 4.91 -2.39 -4.77
C CYS A 55 6.38 -2.04 -4.87
N ALA A 56 6.82 -1.02 -4.13
CA ALA A 56 8.21 -0.58 -4.14
C ALA A 56 9.17 -1.67 -3.64
N ASN A 57 8.68 -2.57 -2.79
CA ASN A 57 9.50 -3.65 -2.24
C ASN A 57 9.61 -4.85 -3.19
N CYS A 58 8.50 -5.42 -3.63
CA CYS A 58 8.52 -6.69 -4.38
C CYS A 58 8.21 -6.54 -5.88
N GLY A 59 7.73 -5.37 -6.31
CA GLY A 59 7.47 -5.09 -7.72
C GLY A 59 6.14 -5.59 -8.28
N VAL A 60 5.31 -6.25 -7.46
CA VAL A 60 4.02 -6.75 -7.92
C VAL A 60 3.10 -5.59 -8.31
N LYS A 61 2.34 -5.75 -9.39
CA LYS A 61 1.36 -4.74 -9.82
C LYS A 61 0.19 -4.72 -8.84
N LEU A 62 -0.13 -3.54 -8.32
CA LEU A 62 -1.17 -3.36 -7.30
C LEU A 62 -2.38 -2.61 -7.82
N PHE A 63 -2.16 -1.56 -8.60
CA PHE A 63 -3.23 -0.70 -9.13
C PHE A 63 -2.99 -0.38 -10.59
N ASP A 64 -4.09 -0.15 -11.30
CA ASP A 64 -4.07 0.40 -12.65
C ASP A 64 -4.43 1.89 -12.57
N SER A 65 -3.85 2.71 -13.44
CA SER A 65 -4.10 4.16 -13.44
C SER A 65 -5.57 4.54 -13.65
N LYS A 66 -6.36 3.66 -14.27
CA LYS A 66 -7.79 3.91 -14.51
C LYS A 66 -8.62 4.00 -13.22
N THR A 67 -8.10 3.46 -12.10
CA THR A 67 -8.80 3.52 -10.82
C THR A 67 -8.29 4.63 -9.91
N LYS A 68 -7.25 5.34 -10.33
CA LYS A 68 -6.73 6.50 -9.59
C LYS A 68 -7.64 7.70 -9.74
N TYR A 69 -7.84 8.45 -8.65
CA TYR A 69 -8.66 9.66 -8.67
C TYR A 69 -8.15 10.70 -7.68
N GLU A 70 -8.60 11.95 -7.87
CA GLU A 70 -8.27 13.08 -6.99
C GLU A 70 -9.17 13.06 -5.76
N SER A 71 -8.67 12.57 -4.63
CA SER A 71 -9.44 12.51 -3.39
C SER A 71 -9.32 13.77 -2.53
N GLY A 72 -8.28 14.57 -2.74
CA GLY A 72 -7.98 15.72 -1.90
C GLY A 72 -7.42 15.36 -0.53
N SER A 73 -7.12 14.08 -0.30
CA SER A 73 -6.65 13.62 1.02
C SER A 73 -5.18 13.91 1.29
N GLY A 74 -4.38 14.15 0.26
CA GLY A 74 -2.94 14.34 0.39
C GLY A 74 -2.12 13.09 0.10
N TRP A 75 -2.76 11.98 -0.20
CA TRP A 75 -2.11 10.72 -0.59
C TRP A 75 -2.70 10.21 -1.90
N PRO A 76 -1.91 9.48 -2.71
CA PRO A 76 -2.44 8.83 -3.91
C PRO A 76 -3.63 7.94 -3.56
N SER A 77 -4.73 8.09 -4.29
CA SER A 77 -5.99 7.42 -3.99
C SER A 77 -6.51 6.65 -5.18
N PHE A 78 -7.08 5.47 -4.89
CA PHE A 78 -7.62 4.56 -5.88
C PHE A 78 -8.96 4.03 -5.37
N TYR A 79 -9.92 3.81 -6.26
CA TYR A 79 -11.19 3.23 -5.83
C TYR A 79 -11.21 1.70 -5.92
N GLU A 80 -10.20 1.09 -6.54
CA GLU A 80 -10.13 -0.36 -6.70
C GLU A 80 -8.68 -0.81 -6.92
N SER A 81 -8.29 -1.91 -6.30
CA SER A 81 -7.00 -2.56 -6.54
C SER A 81 -7.16 -3.68 -7.57
N LEU A 82 -6.05 -4.24 -8.05
CA LEU A 82 -6.10 -5.50 -8.78
C LEU A 82 -6.59 -6.60 -7.84
N PRO A 83 -7.20 -7.68 -8.39
CA PRO A 83 -7.69 -8.77 -7.56
C PRO A 83 -6.57 -9.46 -6.80
N ASP A 84 -6.84 -9.81 -5.54
CA ASP A 84 -6.00 -10.69 -4.73
C ASP A 84 -4.54 -10.24 -4.53
N VAL A 85 -4.31 -8.93 -4.48
CA VAL A 85 -2.96 -8.38 -4.29
C VAL A 85 -2.71 -7.88 -2.86
N PHE A 86 -3.76 -7.67 -2.08
CA PHE A 86 -3.67 -7.17 -0.70
C PHE A 86 -4.33 -8.10 0.30
N GLU A 87 -3.79 -8.10 1.52
CA GLU A 87 -4.45 -8.60 2.72
C GLU A 87 -4.78 -7.41 3.60
N THR A 88 -5.84 -7.52 4.39
CA THR A 88 -6.31 -6.45 5.26
C THR A 88 -6.31 -6.86 6.72
N LYS A 89 -6.18 -5.89 7.61
CA LYS A 89 -6.35 -6.08 9.05
C LYS A 89 -6.91 -4.80 9.67
N THR A 90 -7.50 -4.93 10.86
CA THR A 90 -8.01 -3.78 11.60
C THR A 90 -6.87 -3.13 12.39
N ASP A 91 -6.76 -1.81 12.28
CA ASP A 91 -5.75 -0.99 12.93
C ASP A 91 -6.45 -0.04 13.91
N HIS A 92 -5.99 -0.03 15.18
CA HIS A 92 -6.55 0.80 16.25
C HIS A 92 -5.58 1.89 16.75
N LEU A 93 -4.49 2.14 16.03
CA LEU A 93 -3.40 3.01 16.50
C LEU A 93 -3.80 4.45 16.83
N ILE A 94 -4.81 4.99 16.14
CA ILE A 94 -5.22 6.39 16.32
C ILE A 94 -6.52 6.56 17.12
N GLY A 95 -6.89 5.56 17.89
CA GLY A 95 -8.04 5.63 18.79
C GLY A 95 -9.37 5.20 18.19
N TYR A 96 -9.44 4.91 16.89
CA TYR A 96 -10.62 4.31 16.25
C TYR A 96 -10.16 3.25 15.22
N ALA A 97 -11.07 2.35 14.88
CA ALA A 97 -10.74 1.25 13.96
C ALA A 97 -10.62 1.75 12.52
N ARG A 98 -9.53 1.36 11.87
CA ARG A 98 -9.31 1.59 10.43
C ARG A 98 -8.97 0.26 9.78
N THR A 99 -9.28 0.12 8.49
CA THR A 99 -8.86 -1.05 7.71
C THR A 99 -7.52 -0.76 7.04
N GLU A 100 -6.47 -1.40 7.51
CA GLU A 100 -5.14 -1.33 6.92
C GLU A 100 -5.01 -2.40 5.83
N TYR A 101 -4.24 -2.11 4.78
CA TYR A 101 -3.90 -3.12 3.80
C TYR A 101 -2.40 -3.20 3.56
N HIS A 102 -1.94 -4.41 3.26
CA HIS A 102 -0.53 -4.69 2.98
C HIS A 102 -0.41 -5.65 1.81
N CYS A 103 0.74 -5.62 1.16
CA CYS A 103 1.01 -6.44 -0.01
C CYS A 103 0.95 -7.92 0.33
N LYS A 104 0.09 -8.66 -0.36
CA LYS A 104 -0.04 -10.10 -0.15
C LYS A 104 1.24 -10.85 -0.50
N ASN A 105 1.98 -10.35 -1.49
CA ASN A 105 3.21 -11.00 -1.95
C ASN A 105 4.39 -10.85 -0.98
N CYS A 106 4.59 -9.66 -0.39
CA CYS A 106 5.78 -9.42 0.46
C CYS A 106 5.45 -8.92 1.87
N ASP A 107 4.18 -8.78 2.20
CA ASP A 107 3.69 -8.34 3.51
C ASP A 107 3.98 -6.87 3.85
N ALA A 108 4.47 -6.07 2.91
CA ALA A 108 4.77 -4.67 3.15
C ALA A 108 3.49 -3.85 3.32
N HIS A 109 3.49 -2.94 4.31
CA HIS A 109 2.38 -2.02 4.56
C HIS A 109 2.27 -0.98 3.45
N HIS A 110 1.04 -0.71 2.99
CA HIS A 110 0.79 0.28 1.95
C HIS A 110 -0.10 1.43 2.40
N GLY A 111 -1.14 1.18 3.15
CA GLY A 111 -2.06 2.23 3.57
C GLY A 111 -3.34 1.70 4.20
N HIS A 112 -4.41 2.47 4.04
CA HIS A 112 -5.72 2.17 4.64
C HIS A 112 -6.83 2.30 3.61
N ILE A 113 -7.92 1.56 3.82
CA ILE A 113 -9.13 1.60 3.00
C ILE A 113 -10.23 2.31 3.78
N PHE A 114 -10.87 3.27 3.13
CA PHE A 114 -12.02 4.01 3.67
C PHE A 114 -13.25 3.78 2.79
N GLU A 115 -14.44 3.88 3.38
CA GLU A 115 -15.71 3.66 2.68
C GLU A 115 -16.32 4.99 2.16
N ASP A 116 -15.47 5.93 1.79
CA ASP A 116 -15.85 7.25 1.30
C ASP A 116 -15.37 7.52 -0.13
N GLY A 117 -15.19 6.47 -0.91
CA GLY A 117 -14.72 6.58 -2.29
C GLY A 117 -15.84 6.70 -3.32
N PRO A 118 -15.48 6.90 -4.60
CA PRO A 118 -16.44 7.02 -5.68
C PRO A 118 -16.99 5.66 -6.13
N GLN A 119 -18.07 5.71 -6.90
CA GLN A 119 -18.54 4.52 -7.60
C GLN A 119 -17.48 4.07 -8.61
N PRO A 120 -17.39 2.76 -8.95
CA PRO A 120 -18.37 1.71 -8.61
C PRO A 120 -18.19 1.03 -7.24
N THR A 121 -17.03 1.21 -6.56
CA THR A 121 -16.77 0.43 -5.34
C THR A 121 -17.20 1.14 -4.05
N GLY A 122 -17.26 2.47 -4.06
CA GLY A 122 -17.46 3.24 -2.84
C GLY A 122 -16.25 3.25 -1.91
N LYS A 123 -15.12 2.71 -2.35
CA LYS A 123 -13.90 2.58 -1.54
C LYS A 123 -12.85 3.59 -1.95
N ARG A 124 -12.08 4.03 -0.95
CA ARG A 124 -10.88 4.83 -1.16
C ARG A 124 -9.68 4.09 -0.56
N TYR A 125 -8.84 3.57 -1.45
CA TYR A 125 -7.54 3.02 -1.08
C TYR A 125 -6.58 4.21 -0.97
N CYS A 126 -6.22 4.57 0.25
CA CYS A 126 -5.29 5.66 0.53
C CYS A 126 -3.90 5.06 0.69
N ASN A 127 -3.07 5.15 -0.34
CA ASN A 127 -1.77 4.50 -0.37
C ASN A 127 -0.65 5.50 -0.12
N ASN A 128 0.33 5.13 0.70
CA ASN A 128 1.55 5.91 0.81
C ASN A 128 2.28 5.90 -0.52
N GLY A 129 2.47 7.06 -1.14
CA GLY A 129 3.06 7.15 -2.47
C GLY A 129 4.49 6.64 -2.54
N ILE A 130 5.25 6.81 -1.45
CA ILE A 130 6.63 6.33 -1.36
C ILE A 130 6.71 4.79 -1.42
N CYS A 131 5.59 4.10 -1.15
CA CYS A 131 5.49 2.64 -1.22
C CYS A 131 5.19 2.12 -2.62
N LEU A 132 4.95 3.02 -3.58
CA LEU A 132 4.57 2.67 -4.94
C LEU A 132 5.65 3.09 -5.94
N VAL A 133 5.76 2.31 -7.02
CA VAL A 133 6.53 2.68 -8.21
C VAL A 133 5.54 2.77 -9.37
N PHE A 134 5.48 3.93 -10.02
CA PHE A 134 4.66 4.12 -11.20
C PHE A 134 5.43 3.66 -12.45
N LYS A 135 4.77 2.87 -13.30
CA LYS A 135 5.32 2.45 -14.59
C LYS A 135 4.39 2.96 -15.70
N LEU A 136 4.94 3.81 -16.55
CA LEU A 136 4.21 4.37 -17.68
C LEU A 136 3.81 3.25 -18.66
N LYS A 137 2.59 3.32 -19.17
CA LYS A 137 2.13 2.42 -20.23
C LYS A 137 2.86 2.78 -21.53
N ILE A 138 3.46 1.77 -22.17
CA ILE A 138 4.17 1.93 -23.42
C ILE A 138 3.31 1.52 -24.59
#